data_1565b886b65d15fb26ba10a80ba39763
#
_entry.id   1565b886b65d15fb26ba10a80ba39763
#
_cell.length_a   1.000
_cell.length_b   1.000
_cell.length_c   1.000
_cell.angle_alpha   90.00
_cell.angle_beta   90.00
_cell.angle_gamma   90.00
#
_symmetry.space_group_name_H-M   'P 1'
#
loop_
_entity.id
_entity.type
_entity.pdbx_description
1 polymer ?
#
loop_
_entity_poly.entity_id
_entity_poly.type
_entity_poly.pdbx_seq_one_letter_code
_entity_poly.pdbx_strand_id
1 'polypeptide(L)'
;MGCFCVRKARHTPGCEERAILASETAFTVNEVEALYDLYKKLSSSIIDNGLIHKEEFQLALFNSSSKQNLFADRIFDLFDLKHNGVIEFEEFVRSLSIFHPNAPEAEKIAFVFRLYDLRQTGYIERDEYITLNIDEAALLGELDLTLSDDAVEAIVDKTIMEADLKGDGKIDPEEWKELVARNPSLLKNMTLPSLKEITLAFPSFVMNTEVLDSELVS
;
A
#
# COMPACT_ATOMS: atom_id res chain seq x y z
N MET A 1 5.22 -23.22 -50.02
CA MET A 1 4.58 -23.81 -48.83
C MET A 1 5.37 -23.36 -47.63
N GLY A 2 4.90 -22.30 -46.98
CA GLY A 2 5.56 -21.74 -45.81
C GLY A 2 4.88 -22.28 -44.55
N CYS A 3 5.58 -23.06 -43.75
CA CYS A 3 5.16 -23.47 -42.43
C CYS A 3 5.23 -22.28 -41.48
N PHE A 4 4.09 -21.73 -41.11
CA PHE A 4 3.96 -20.86 -39.95
C PHE A 4 4.11 -21.73 -38.68
N CYS A 5 5.29 -21.72 -38.07
CA CYS A 5 5.46 -22.22 -36.72
C CYS A 5 4.75 -21.26 -35.75
N VAL A 6 3.53 -21.60 -35.40
CA VAL A 6 2.87 -21.02 -34.21
C VAL A 6 3.67 -21.50 -33.01
N ARG A 7 4.49 -20.62 -32.42
CA ARG A 7 5.10 -20.85 -31.09
C ARG A 7 3.96 -21.03 -30.10
N LYS A 8 3.68 -22.27 -29.72
CA LYS A 8 2.89 -22.59 -28.54
C LYS A 8 3.56 -21.87 -27.35
N ALA A 9 2.90 -20.83 -26.82
CA ALA A 9 3.28 -20.27 -25.54
C ALA A 9 3.30 -21.41 -24.52
N ARG A 10 4.44 -21.65 -23.90
CA ARG A 10 4.55 -22.60 -22.79
C ARG A 10 3.67 -22.05 -21.69
N HIS A 11 2.60 -22.73 -21.40
CA HIS A 11 1.75 -22.48 -20.24
C HIS A 11 2.59 -22.76 -18.98
N THR A 12 3.20 -21.72 -18.43
CA THR A 12 3.81 -21.78 -17.12
C THR A 12 2.67 -21.71 -16.10
N PRO A 13 2.63 -22.62 -15.11
CA PRO A 13 1.68 -22.49 -13.99
C PRO A 13 1.79 -21.09 -13.40
N GLY A 14 0.67 -20.39 -13.23
CA GLY A 14 0.63 -18.99 -12.74
C GLY A 14 0.51 -17.91 -13.83
N CYS A 15 0.62 -18.21 -15.12
CA CYS A 15 0.44 -17.21 -16.18
C CYS A 15 -1.04 -16.79 -16.32
N GLU A 16 -1.97 -17.73 -16.15
CA GLU A 16 -3.41 -17.47 -16.18
C GLU A 16 -3.84 -16.62 -14.98
N GLU A 17 -3.33 -16.91 -13.79
CA GLU A 17 -3.62 -16.15 -12.56
C GLU A 17 -3.16 -14.69 -12.70
N ARG A 18 -1.98 -14.44 -13.26
CA ARG A 18 -1.46 -13.08 -13.48
C ARG A 18 -2.28 -12.31 -14.51
N ALA A 19 -2.76 -12.98 -15.57
CA ALA A 19 -3.65 -12.37 -16.55
C ALA A 19 -5.02 -12.01 -15.93
N ILE A 20 -5.53 -12.84 -15.02
CA ILE A 20 -6.75 -12.57 -14.26
C ILE A 20 -6.52 -11.33 -13.36
N LEU A 21 -5.45 -11.31 -12.56
CA LEU A 21 -5.13 -10.19 -11.71
C LEU A 21 -4.98 -8.88 -12.49
N ALA A 22 -4.33 -8.91 -13.66
CA ALA A 22 -4.22 -7.77 -14.54
C ALA A 22 -5.58 -7.29 -15.07
N SER A 23 -6.55 -8.20 -15.27
CA SER A 23 -7.91 -7.82 -15.71
C SER A 23 -8.78 -7.24 -14.60
N GLU A 24 -8.46 -7.54 -13.34
CA GLU A 24 -9.22 -7.15 -12.15
C GLU A 24 -8.60 -5.97 -11.38
N THR A 25 -7.41 -5.54 -11.78
CA THR A 25 -6.67 -4.45 -11.13
C THR A 25 -6.28 -3.37 -12.13
N ALA A 26 -5.72 -2.28 -11.64
CA ALA A 26 -5.22 -1.21 -12.51
C ALA A 26 -3.88 -1.55 -13.19
N PHE A 27 -3.26 -2.70 -12.85
CA PHE A 27 -1.97 -3.12 -13.38
C PHE A 27 -2.08 -3.84 -14.73
N THR A 28 -1.09 -3.64 -15.58
CA THR A 28 -0.87 -4.45 -16.78
C THR A 28 -0.27 -5.83 -16.42
N VAL A 29 -0.33 -6.79 -17.34
CA VAL A 29 0.28 -8.13 -17.14
C VAL A 29 1.77 -8.03 -16.82
N ASN A 30 2.51 -7.14 -17.49
CA ASN A 30 3.95 -6.95 -17.25
C ASN A 30 4.21 -6.38 -15.84
N GLU A 31 3.35 -5.47 -15.36
CA GLU A 31 3.44 -4.95 -14.01
C GLU A 31 3.13 -6.02 -12.97
N VAL A 32 2.12 -6.86 -13.20
CA VAL A 32 1.83 -8.00 -12.32
C VAL A 32 3.00 -9.00 -12.27
N GLU A 33 3.71 -9.20 -13.38
CA GLU A 33 4.93 -10.02 -13.41
C GLU A 33 6.07 -9.40 -12.59
N ALA A 34 6.28 -8.09 -12.71
CA ALA A 34 7.26 -7.38 -11.89
C ALA A 34 6.90 -7.41 -10.39
N LEU A 35 5.61 -7.27 -10.05
CA LEU A 35 5.12 -7.42 -8.68
C LEU A 35 5.31 -8.84 -8.15
N TYR A 36 5.22 -9.87 -8.99
CA TYR A 36 5.50 -11.24 -8.58
C TYR A 36 6.98 -11.43 -8.21
N ASP A 37 7.89 -10.80 -8.93
CA ASP A 37 9.32 -10.85 -8.58
C ASP A 37 9.63 -10.11 -7.28
N LEU A 38 8.96 -8.99 -7.03
CA LEU A 38 9.02 -8.30 -5.74
C LEU A 38 8.44 -9.17 -4.62
N TYR A 39 7.25 -9.72 -4.83
CA TYR A 39 6.59 -10.61 -3.87
C TYR A 39 7.48 -11.80 -3.45
N LYS A 40 8.11 -12.47 -4.41
CA LYS A 40 9.05 -13.57 -4.11
C LYS A 40 10.21 -13.14 -3.23
N LYS A 41 10.75 -11.94 -3.44
CA LYS A 41 11.83 -11.43 -2.60
C LYS A 41 11.35 -11.15 -1.18
N LEU A 42 10.14 -10.59 -1.03
CA LEU A 42 9.54 -10.31 0.28
C LEU A 42 9.25 -11.60 1.04
N SER A 43 8.56 -12.54 0.42
CA SER A 43 8.11 -13.80 1.02
C SER A 43 9.21 -14.83 1.27
N SER A 44 10.46 -14.49 0.98
CA SER A 44 11.65 -15.31 1.26
C SER A 44 12.69 -14.57 2.08
N SER A 45 12.36 -13.39 2.62
CA SER A 45 13.33 -12.55 3.33
C SER A 45 13.66 -13.06 4.74
N ILE A 46 12.72 -13.71 5.40
CA ILE A 46 12.87 -14.31 6.75
C ILE A 46 12.43 -15.77 6.72
N ILE A 47 11.23 -16.07 6.17
CA ILE A 47 10.64 -17.40 6.11
C ILE A 47 10.39 -17.74 4.64
N ASP A 48 11.18 -18.65 4.08
CA ASP A 48 11.07 -19.05 2.66
C ASP A 48 9.91 -20.07 2.48
N ASN A 49 8.67 -19.60 2.59
CA ASN A 49 7.47 -20.42 2.39
C ASN A 49 6.53 -19.89 1.32
N GLY A 50 6.91 -18.79 0.63
CA GLY A 50 6.13 -18.20 -0.44
C GLY A 50 4.93 -17.35 0.02
N LEU A 51 4.88 -17.00 1.31
CA LEU A 51 3.86 -16.12 1.93
C LEU A 51 4.58 -14.95 2.61
N ILE A 52 3.98 -13.75 2.56
CA ILE A 52 4.53 -12.62 3.29
C ILE A 52 3.95 -12.62 4.71
N HIS A 53 4.81 -12.82 5.69
CA HIS A 53 4.47 -12.70 7.10
C HIS A 53 4.60 -11.25 7.58
N LYS A 54 4.00 -10.95 8.73
CA LYS A 54 3.96 -9.60 9.28
C LYS A 54 5.36 -9.00 9.48
N GLU A 55 6.30 -9.81 9.98
CA GLU A 55 7.68 -9.41 10.21
C GLU A 55 8.42 -9.08 8.91
N GLU A 56 8.15 -9.84 7.84
CA GLU A 56 8.73 -9.61 6.51
C GLU A 56 8.17 -8.32 5.89
N PHE A 57 6.87 -8.09 6.05
CA PHE A 57 6.21 -6.90 5.58
C PHE A 57 6.73 -5.64 6.29
N GLN A 58 6.84 -5.70 7.62
CA GLN A 58 7.39 -4.61 8.42
C GLN A 58 8.85 -4.33 8.09
N LEU A 59 9.68 -5.37 7.94
CA LEU A 59 11.07 -5.21 7.52
C LEU A 59 11.18 -4.54 6.16
N ALA A 60 10.31 -4.91 5.23
CA ALA A 60 10.29 -4.36 3.87
C ALA A 60 9.90 -2.87 3.85
N LEU A 61 8.89 -2.48 4.63
CA LEU A 61 8.42 -1.10 4.67
C LEU A 61 9.36 -0.16 5.43
N PHE A 62 9.95 -0.61 6.55
CA PHE A 62 10.58 0.28 7.51
C PHE A 62 12.07 0.03 7.75
N ASN A 63 12.64 -0.96 7.05
CA ASN A 63 14.05 -1.38 7.24
C ASN A 63 14.42 -1.65 8.72
N SER A 64 13.43 -1.90 9.56
CA SER A 64 13.58 -2.15 11.00
C SER A 64 12.61 -3.22 11.46
N SER A 65 13.15 -4.31 11.98
CA SER A 65 12.37 -5.41 12.58
C SER A 65 12.13 -5.21 14.09
N SER A 66 12.55 -4.09 14.68
CA SER A 66 12.69 -3.99 16.13
C SER A 66 11.67 -3.11 16.86
N LYS A 67 10.78 -2.42 16.17
CA LYS A 67 9.74 -1.62 16.82
C LYS A 67 8.36 -2.09 16.38
N GLN A 68 7.51 -2.45 17.35
CA GLN A 68 6.08 -2.55 17.10
C GLN A 68 5.59 -1.17 16.65
N ASN A 69 5.14 -1.07 15.41
CA ASN A 69 4.56 0.14 14.86
C ASN A 69 3.12 -0.16 14.46
N LEU A 70 2.18 0.50 15.12
CA LEU A 70 0.76 0.27 14.92
C LEU A 70 0.32 0.62 13.48
N PHE A 71 0.95 1.63 12.89
CA PHE A 71 0.70 2.00 11.49
C PHE A 71 1.08 0.87 10.52
N ALA A 72 2.27 0.27 10.72
CA ALA A 72 2.70 -0.89 9.93
C ALA A 72 1.80 -2.11 10.12
N ASP A 73 1.42 -2.36 11.38
CA ASP A 73 0.50 -3.43 11.73
C ASP A 73 -0.84 -3.25 11.03
N ARG A 74 -1.36 -2.01 11.03
CA ARG A 74 -2.63 -1.69 10.42
C ARG A 74 -2.60 -1.81 8.90
N ILE A 75 -1.51 -1.37 8.24
CA ILE A 75 -1.35 -1.57 6.80
C ILE A 75 -1.30 -3.07 6.48
N PHE A 76 -0.57 -3.87 7.26
CA PHE A 76 -0.55 -5.32 7.08
C PHE A 76 -1.96 -5.92 7.15
N ASP A 77 -2.75 -5.55 8.17
CA ASP A 77 -4.12 -6.04 8.35
C ASP A 77 -5.04 -5.64 7.18
N LEU A 78 -4.79 -4.48 6.54
CA LEU A 78 -5.54 -4.06 5.35
C LEU A 78 -5.12 -4.80 4.08
N PHE A 79 -3.91 -5.34 4.03
CA PHE A 79 -3.41 -6.17 2.95
C PHE A 79 -3.82 -7.64 3.11
N ASP A 80 -3.90 -8.15 4.35
CA ASP A 80 -4.40 -9.48 4.68
C ASP A 80 -5.94 -9.53 4.54
N LEU A 81 -6.42 -9.60 3.30
CA LEU A 81 -7.86 -9.56 2.98
C LEU A 81 -8.61 -10.80 3.49
N LYS A 82 -7.89 -11.93 3.64
CA LYS A 82 -8.44 -13.21 4.12
C LYS A 82 -8.38 -13.34 5.64
N HIS A 83 -7.69 -12.40 6.32
CA HIS A 83 -7.47 -12.40 7.77
C HIS A 83 -6.89 -13.72 8.29
N ASN A 84 -5.92 -14.27 7.56
CA ASN A 84 -5.24 -15.52 7.91
C ASN A 84 -3.83 -15.33 8.49
N GLY A 85 -3.40 -14.07 8.69
CA GLY A 85 -2.13 -13.68 9.29
C GLY A 85 -0.95 -13.70 8.31
N VAL A 86 -1.22 -13.85 7.03
CA VAL A 86 -0.23 -13.79 5.95
C VAL A 86 -0.81 -13.07 4.75
N ILE A 87 0.04 -12.50 3.90
CA ILE A 87 -0.38 -11.89 2.65
C ILE A 87 0.01 -12.82 1.51
N GLU A 88 -0.97 -13.30 0.76
CA GLU A 88 -0.79 -14.08 -0.45
C GLU A 88 -0.56 -13.17 -1.66
N PHE A 89 -0.05 -13.72 -2.77
CA PHE A 89 0.28 -12.90 -3.95
C PHE A 89 -0.91 -12.12 -4.50
N GLU A 90 -2.09 -12.73 -4.55
CA GLU A 90 -3.31 -12.05 -5.02
C GLU A 90 -3.67 -10.85 -4.13
N GLU A 91 -3.59 -11.03 -2.81
CA GLU A 91 -3.88 -9.98 -1.83
C GLU A 91 -2.89 -8.83 -1.96
N PHE A 92 -1.61 -9.16 -2.13
CA PHE A 92 -0.54 -8.18 -2.35
C PHE A 92 -0.81 -7.32 -3.59
N VAL A 93 -1.12 -7.93 -4.74
CA VAL A 93 -1.41 -7.21 -5.99
C VAL A 93 -2.67 -6.37 -5.87
N ARG A 94 -3.76 -6.92 -5.31
CA ARG A 94 -5.04 -6.20 -5.15
C ARG A 94 -4.88 -4.99 -4.23
N SER A 95 -4.20 -5.15 -3.11
CA SER A 95 -3.96 -4.06 -2.17
C SER A 95 -3.05 -2.98 -2.75
N LEU A 96 -1.99 -3.35 -3.46
CA LEU A 96 -1.13 -2.39 -4.15
C LEU A 96 -1.83 -1.67 -5.30
N SER A 97 -2.84 -2.29 -5.93
CA SER A 97 -3.61 -1.66 -7.01
C SER A 97 -4.29 -0.37 -6.58
N ILE A 98 -4.63 -0.22 -5.29
CA ILE A 98 -5.24 0.99 -4.73
C ILE A 98 -4.30 2.20 -4.87
N PHE A 99 -3.00 1.97 -4.82
CA PHE A 99 -1.98 3.03 -4.94
C PHE A 99 -1.62 3.34 -6.40
N HIS A 100 -2.16 2.60 -7.36
CA HIS A 100 -1.91 2.87 -8.77
C HIS A 100 -2.49 4.23 -9.19
N PRO A 101 -1.83 4.99 -10.12
CA PRO A 101 -2.36 6.27 -10.60
C PRO A 101 -3.78 6.20 -11.18
N ASN A 102 -4.08 5.09 -11.85
CA ASN A 102 -5.39 4.87 -12.47
C ASN A 102 -6.43 4.24 -11.53
N ALA A 103 -6.10 3.99 -10.26
CA ALA A 103 -7.06 3.48 -9.28
C ALA A 103 -8.15 4.53 -9.01
N PRO A 104 -9.42 4.12 -8.87
CA PRO A 104 -10.51 5.02 -8.55
C PRO A 104 -10.24 5.77 -7.24
N GLU A 105 -10.46 7.09 -7.25
CA GLU A 105 -10.26 7.93 -6.06
C GLU A 105 -11.11 7.45 -4.88
N ALA A 106 -12.33 6.97 -5.16
CA ALA A 106 -13.22 6.43 -4.14
C ALA A 106 -12.61 5.23 -3.38
N GLU A 107 -11.81 4.39 -4.05
CA GLU A 107 -11.12 3.27 -3.40
C GLU A 107 -10.00 3.76 -2.48
N LYS A 108 -9.27 4.80 -2.92
CA LYS A 108 -8.24 5.44 -2.10
C LYS A 108 -8.83 6.07 -0.85
N ILE A 109 -9.94 6.81 -1.01
CA ILE A 109 -10.68 7.42 0.11
C ILE A 109 -11.13 6.34 1.12
N ALA A 110 -11.73 5.25 0.62
CA ALA A 110 -12.20 4.15 1.44
C ALA A 110 -11.05 3.39 2.13
N PHE A 111 -9.90 3.26 1.47
CA PHE A 111 -8.72 2.64 2.06
C PHE A 111 -8.18 3.46 3.24
N VAL A 112 -8.02 4.79 3.04
CA VAL A 112 -7.52 5.67 4.11
C VAL A 112 -8.52 5.76 5.26
N PHE A 113 -9.83 5.78 4.98
CA PHE A 113 -10.84 5.69 6.04
C PHE A 113 -10.63 4.43 6.89
N ARG A 114 -10.54 3.25 6.25
CA ARG A 114 -10.29 1.99 6.97
C ARG A 114 -8.94 1.97 7.70
N LEU A 115 -7.92 2.67 7.18
CA LEU A 115 -6.63 2.79 7.85
C LEU A 115 -6.78 3.48 9.21
N TYR A 116 -7.57 4.54 9.29
CA TYR A 116 -7.80 5.31 10.52
C TYR A 116 -8.86 4.69 11.45
N ASP A 117 -9.85 3.94 10.94
CA ASP A 117 -10.83 3.19 11.74
C ASP A 117 -10.15 1.94 12.34
N LEU A 118 -9.36 2.15 13.40
CA LEU A 118 -8.55 1.08 14.02
C LEU A 118 -9.41 0.01 14.69
N ARG A 119 -10.52 0.43 15.31
CA ARG A 119 -11.45 -0.43 16.04
C ARG A 119 -12.50 -1.07 15.15
N GLN A 120 -12.50 -0.73 13.85
CA GLN A 120 -13.46 -1.21 12.86
C GLN A 120 -14.92 -0.95 13.27
N THR A 121 -15.16 0.22 13.85
CA THR A 121 -16.50 0.67 14.30
C THR A 121 -17.33 1.27 13.18
N GLY A 122 -16.71 1.54 12.02
CA GLY A 122 -17.31 2.30 10.91
C GLY A 122 -17.23 3.82 11.11
N TYR A 123 -16.48 4.27 12.10
CA TYR A 123 -16.22 5.67 12.41
C TYR A 123 -14.73 5.85 12.70
N ILE A 124 -14.20 7.04 12.43
CA ILE A 124 -12.87 7.44 12.91
C ILE A 124 -13.10 8.29 14.18
N GLU A 125 -12.61 7.79 15.31
CA GLU A 125 -12.63 8.49 16.57
C GLU A 125 -11.35 9.33 16.74
N ARG A 126 -11.43 10.40 17.54
CA ARG A 126 -10.30 11.30 17.77
C ARG A 126 -9.02 10.57 18.21
N ASP A 127 -9.16 9.66 19.16
CA ASP A 127 -8.03 8.92 19.72
C ASP A 127 -7.36 8.01 18.67
N GLU A 128 -8.13 7.44 17.76
CA GLU A 128 -7.61 6.60 16.67
C GLU A 128 -6.81 7.45 15.68
N TYR A 129 -7.38 8.61 15.31
CA TYR A 129 -6.72 9.53 14.39
C TYR A 129 -5.42 10.09 14.96
N ILE A 130 -5.40 10.45 16.27
CA ILE A 130 -4.19 10.89 16.98
C ILE A 130 -3.14 9.76 16.98
N THR A 131 -3.54 8.58 17.46
CA THR A 131 -2.62 7.45 17.63
C THR A 131 -1.90 7.12 16.32
N LEU A 132 -2.65 7.04 15.22
CA LEU A 132 -2.07 6.70 13.93
C LEU A 132 -1.16 7.81 13.38
N ASN A 133 -1.53 9.08 13.54
CA ASN A 133 -0.70 10.20 13.09
C ASN A 133 0.60 10.33 13.91
N ILE A 134 0.58 10.03 15.20
CA ILE A 134 1.79 10.00 16.04
C ILE A 134 2.71 8.87 15.57
N ASP A 135 2.19 7.68 15.31
CA ASP A 135 2.96 6.54 14.82
C ASP A 135 3.54 6.78 13.41
N GLU A 136 2.75 7.42 12.53
CA GLU A 136 3.22 7.83 11.20
C GLU A 136 4.32 8.91 11.33
N ALA A 137 4.14 9.91 12.18
CA ALA A 137 5.13 10.97 12.43
C ALA A 137 6.41 10.42 13.05
N ALA A 138 6.30 9.46 13.99
CA ALA A 138 7.46 8.76 14.57
C ALA A 138 8.23 7.96 13.52
N LEU A 139 7.53 7.39 12.56
CA LEU A 139 8.12 6.68 11.44
C LEU A 139 8.83 7.63 10.47
N LEU A 140 8.20 8.77 10.14
CA LEU A 140 8.77 9.82 9.29
C LEU A 140 9.88 10.59 10.03
N GLY A 141 9.89 10.58 11.37
CA GLY A 141 10.94 11.18 12.20
C GLY A 141 12.29 10.49 12.05
N GLU A 142 12.33 9.23 11.62
CA GLU A 142 13.53 8.57 11.13
C GLU A 142 14.06 9.22 9.83
N LEU A 143 13.25 10.10 9.20
CA LEU A 143 13.54 10.87 7.99
C LEU A 143 13.72 12.40 8.25
N ASP A 144 14.19 12.79 9.44
CA ASP A 144 14.52 14.21 9.82
C ASP A 144 13.34 15.21 9.93
N LEU A 145 12.10 14.78 10.02
CA LEU A 145 10.93 15.67 10.22
C LEU A 145 10.28 15.42 11.59
N THR A 146 10.88 15.90 12.68
CA THR A 146 10.28 15.80 14.02
C THR A 146 9.21 16.89 14.24
N LEU A 147 7.93 16.53 14.06
CA LEU A 147 6.84 17.31 14.65
C LEU A 147 6.77 16.98 16.14
N SER A 148 6.56 18.01 17.00
CA SER A 148 6.28 17.75 18.41
C SER A 148 4.89 17.13 18.57
N ASP A 149 4.69 16.31 19.61
CA ASP A 149 3.39 15.70 19.91
C ASP A 149 2.28 16.76 20.00
N ASP A 150 2.55 17.91 20.62
CA ASP A 150 1.63 19.05 20.70
C ASP A 150 1.23 19.58 19.31
N ALA A 151 2.15 19.58 18.34
CA ALA A 151 1.86 20.03 16.98
C ALA A 151 0.99 19.02 16.24
N VAL A 152 1.23 17.73 16.44
CA VAL A 152 0.40 16.65 15.89
C VAL A 152 -1.00 16.73 16.47
N GLU A 153 -1.16 16.85 17.78
CA GLU A 153 -2.46 17.02 18.44
C GLU A 153 -3.23 18.24 17.91
N ALA A 154 -2.57 19.38 17.76
CA ALA A 154 -3.21 20.58 17.22
C ALA A 154 -3.71 20.39 15.77
N ILE A 155 -2.97 19.67 14.95
CA ILE A 155 -3.37 19.33 13.57
C ILE A 155 -4.59 18.40 13.61
N VAL A 156 -4.55 17.39 14.47
CA VAL A 156 -5.64 16.42 14.62
C VAL A 156 -6.92 17.11 15.10
N ASP A 157 -6.84 17.93 16.15
CA ASP A 157 -8.00 18.65 16.69
C ASP A 157 -8.65 19.53 15.62
N LYS A 158 -7.83 20.22 14.83
CA LYS A 158 -8.32 21.01 13.71
C LYS A 158 -9.00 20.12 12.65
N THR A 159 -8.39 18.99 12.31
CA THR A 159 -8.93 18.07 11.30
C THR A 159 -10.27 17.49 11.74
N ILE A 160 -10.38 17.03 13.00
CA ILE A 160 -11.64 16.52 13.57
C ILE A 160 -12.71 17.61 13.56
N MET A 161 -12.37 18.83 13.99
CA MET A 161 -13.33 19.94 14.00
C MET A 161 -13.83 20.32 12.59
N GLU A 162 -12.97 20.18 11.58
CA GLU A 162 -13.33 20.45 10.18
C GLU A 162 -14.13 19.29 9.53
N ALA A 163 -13.90 18.06 10.01
CA ALA A 163 -14.51 16.85 9.47
C ALA A 163 -15.87 16.54 10.08
N ASP A 164 -16.00 16.63 11.39
CA ASP A 164 -17.23 16.32 12.14
C ASP A 164 -18.30 17.39 11.90
N LEU A 165 -19.07 17.20 10.83
CA LEU A 165 -20.15 18.12 10.45
C LEU A 165 -21.42 17.91 11.29
N LYS A 166 -21.58 16.71 11.86
CA LYS A 166 -22.73 16.34 12.69
C LYS A 166 -22.55 16.75 14.14
N GLY A 167 -21.32 17.00 14.58
CA GLY A 167 -20.98 17.41 15.94
C GLY A 167 -21.13 16.28 16.94
N ASP A 168 -20.95 15.02 16.53
CA ASP A 168 -21.08 13.84 17.38
C ASP A 168 -19.72 13.30 17.91
N GLY A 169 -18.62 13.99 17.57
CA GLY A 169 -17.27 13.72 18.06
C GLY A 169 -16.54 12.61 17.32
N LYS A 170 -17.04 12.18 16.16
CA LYS A 170 -16.46 11.14 15.32
C LYS A 170 -16.70 11.47 13.85
N ILE A 171 -15.96 10.82 12.97
CA ILE A 171 -16.05 11.04 11.52
C ILE A 171 -16.60 9.76 10.89
N ASP A 172 -17.72 9.85 10.19
CA ASP A 172 -18.25 8.76 9.38
C ASP A 172 -17.70 8.77 7.95
N PRO A 173 -17.98 7.74 7.11
CA PRO A 173 -17.46 7.66 5.75
C PRO A 173 -17.86 8.81 4.84
N GLU A 174 -19.07 9.37 5.00
CA GLU A 174 -19.55 10.50 4.23
C GLU A 174 -18.82 11.78 4.61
N GLU A 175 -18.67 12.05 5.90
CA GLU A 175 -17.91 13.18 6.43
C GLU A 175 -16.44 13.11 6.02
N TRP A 176 -15.84 11.92 6.10
CA TRP A 176 -14.49 11.68 5.61
C TRP A 176 -14.35 12.01 4.12
N LYS A 177 -15.27 11.54 3.29
CA LYS A 177 -15.29 11.83 1.87
C LYS A 177 -15.40 13.32 1.57
N GLU A 178 -16.24 14.04 2.31
CA GLU A 178 -16.36 15.49 2.18
C GLU A 178 -15.11 16.24 2.63
N LEU A 179 -14.45 15.77 3.71
CA LEU A 179 -13.17 16.32 4.15
C LEU A 179 -12.10 16.16 3.08
N VAL A 180 -11.96 14.97 2.50
CA VAL A 180 -11.00 14.68 1.42
C VAL A 180 -11.30 15.53 0.19
N ALA A 181 -12.56 15.68 -0.20
CA ALA A 181 -12.95 16.52 -1.35
C ALA A 181 -12.53 17.99 -1.16
N ARG A 182 -12.57 18.50 0.08
CA ARG A 182 -12.09 19.85 0.43
C ARG A 182 -10.56 19.91 0.57
N ASN A 183 -9.92 18.78 0.92
CA ASN A 183 -8.49 18.68 1.18
C ASN A 183 -7.86 17.50 0.40
N PRO A 184 -7.72 17.58 -0.95
CA PRO A 184 -7.18 16.48 -1.76
C PRO A 184 -5.75 16.06 -1.38
N SER A 185 -5.03 16.92 -0.66
CA SER A 185 -3.68 16.63 -0.15
C SER A 185 -3.65 15.45 0.83
N LEU A 186 -4.78 15.10 1.47
CA LEU A 186 -4.90 13.94 2.35
C LEU A 186 -4.67 12.61 1.59
N LEU A 187 -4.89 12.60 0.28
CA LEU A 187 -4.62 11.43 -0.58
C LEU A 187 -3.27 11.49 -1.30
N LYS A 188 -2.43 12.50 -1.03
CA LYS A 188 -1.17 12.70 -1.76
C LYS A 188 -0.28 11.45 -1.72
N ASN A 189 -0.21 10.79 -0.58
CA ASN A 189 0.60 9.60 -0.37
C ASN A 189 -0.06 8.31 -0.90
N MET A 190 -1.32 8.40 -1.39
CA MET A 190 -2.08 7.27 -1.92
C MET A 190 -1.88 7.05 -3.42
N THR A 191 -0.85 7.63 -4.01
CA THR A 191 -0.55 7.44 -5.43
C THR A 191 0.94 7.24 -5.62
N LEU A 192 1.31 6.06 -6.11
CA LEU A 192 2.67 5.71 -6.49
C LEU A 192 2.77 5.81 -8.03
N PRO A 193 3.45 6.83 -8.58
CA PRO A 193 3.46 7.11 -10.01
C PRO A 193 4.13 6.04 -10.87
N SER A 194 4.93 5.16 -10.27
CA SER A 194 5.57 4.05 -11.00
C SER A 194 5.90 2.88 -10.08
N LEU A 195 6.06 1.67 -10.66
CA LEU A 195 6.55 0.49 -9.93
C LEU A 195 7.91 0.72 -9.26
N LYS A 196 8.73 1.62 -9.80
CA LYS A 196 9.99 2.02 -9.17
C LYS A 196 9.77 2.69 -7.82
N GLU A 197 8.67 3.41 -7.64
CA GLU A 197 8.34 4.04 -6.37
C GLU A 197 7.77 3.04 -5.36
N ILE A 198 7.14 1.95 -5.82
CA ILE A 198 6.82 0.81 -4.94
C ILE A 198 8.10 0.23 -4.34
N THR A 199 9.18 0.12 -5.13
CA THR A 199 10.48 -0.33 -4.60
C THR A 199 11.13 0.70 -3.67
N LEU A 200 10.80 1.98 -3.79
CA LEU A 200 11.23 3.02 -2.84
C LEU A 200 10.40 2.98 -1.55
N ALA A 201 9.12 2.61 -1.64
CA ALA A 201 8.29 2.34 -0.46
C ALA A 201 8.74 1.09 0.31
N PHE A 202 9.52 0.21 -0.34
CA PHE A 202 10.16 -0.96 0.27
C PHE A 202 11.69 -0.85 0.14
N PRO A 203 12.36 0.03 0.88
CA PRO A 203 13.78 0.39 0.68
C PRO A 203 14.75 -0.77 0.86
N SER A 204 14.40 -1.82 1.60
CA SER A 204 15.21 -3.03 1.75
C SER A 204 15.33 -3.86 0.46
N PHE A 205 14.51 -3.56 -0.53
CA PHE A 205 14.40 -4.33 -1.77
C PHE A 205 14.66 -3.46 -3.00
N VAL A 206 15.86 -2.88 -3.07
CA VAL A 206 16.33 -2.22 -4.30
C VAL A 206 16.34 -3.28 -5.41
N MET A 207 15.42 -3.18 -6.36
CA MET A 207 15.55 -3.92 -7.59
C MET A 207 16.79 -3.39 -8.31
N ASN A 208 17.84 -4.18 -8.39
CA ASN A 208 18.90 -4.01 -9.34
C ASN A 208 18.32 -4.35 -10.74
N THR A 209 17.48 -3.50 -11.25
CA THR A 209 17.17 -3.45 -12.67
C THR A 209 18.22 -2.58 -13.34
N GLU A 210 19.45 -3.06 -13.44
CA GLU A 210 20.29 -2.74 -14.57
C GLU A 210 19.67 -3.45 -15.80
N VAL A 211 18.59 -2.91 -16.30
CA VAL A 211 18.24 -3.08 -17.70
C VAL A 211 19.28 -2.25 -18.44
N LEU A 212 20.25 -2.94 -18.99
CA LEU A 212 21.19 -2.40 -19.96
C LEU A 212 20.40 -1.68 -21.07
N ASP A 213 20.40 -0.35 -21.04
CA ASP A 213 20.05 0.53 -22.15
C ASP A 213 21.14 0.39 -23.24
N SER A 214 21.29 -0.80 -23.82
CA SER A 214 22.29 -1.04 -24.86
C SER A 214 21.72 -1.58 -26.17
N GLU A 215 20.46 -1.30 -26.49
CA GLU A 215 19.94 -1.56 -27.85
C GLU A 215 19.01 -0.46 -28.37
N LEU A 216 19.48 0.79 -28.40
CA LEU A 216 18.89 1.86 -29.21
C LEU A 216 19.95 2.76 -29.79
N VAL A 217 20.93 2.18 -30.51
CA VAL A 217 21.71 2.89 -31.56
C VAL A 217 22.16 1.87 -32.60
N SER A 218 21.40 1.68 -33.63
CA SER A 218 21.84 1.39 -35.00
C SER A 218 20.66 1.54 -35.96
#